data_f6c3dc752d8e38495ed27306266fdc48
#
_entry.id   f6c3dc752d8e38495ed27306266fdc48
#
_cell.length_a   1.000
_cell.length_b   1.000
_cell.length_c   1.000
_cell.angle_alpha   90.00
_cell.angle_beta   90.00
_cell.angle_gamma   90.00
#
_symmetry.space_group_name_H-M   'P 1'
#
loop_
_entity.id
_entity.type
_entity.pdbx_description
1 polymer ?
#
loop_
_entity_poly.entity_id
_entity_poly.type
_entity_poly.pdbx_seq_one_letter_code
_entity_poly.pdbx_strand_id
1 'polypeptide(L)'
;MSVQGFLYPRTATGNSSILPNVPWHYSGDLLTLEYRTNPDRVSDLLPEGFELADEDPGAVAVIWADWQSCSDDFNELLDPTRAQYKEVFFVVRCKYQGKKIGRAHV
;
A
#
# COMPACT_ATOMS: atom_id res chain seq x y z
N MET A 1 -16.73 0.48 -7.79
CA MET A 1 -15.89 1.49 -8.51
C MET A 1 -14.60 0.79 -8.88
N SER A 2 -14.24 0.78 -10.16
CA SER A 2 -12.94 0.28 -10.57
C SER A 2 -11.92 1.43 -10.56
N VAL A 3 -10.76 1.20 -9.97
CA VAL A 3 -9.65 2.13 -10.04
C VAL A 3 -8.89 1.87 -11.34
N GLN A 4 -8.72 2.89 -12.17
CA GLN A 4 -8.03 2.81 -13.45
C GLN A 4 -6.86 3.78 -13.46
N GLY A 5 -5.79 3.39 -14.14
CA GLY A 5 -4.62 4.23 -14.33
C GLY A 5 -3.31 3.53 -14.00
N PHE A 6 -2.25 4.29 -14.02
CA PHE A 6 -0.92 3.80 -13.65
C PHE A 6 -0.60 4.16 -12.20
N LEU A 7 -0.07 3.20 -11.45
CA LEU A 7 0.32 3.42 -10.06
C LEU A 7 1.57 4.29 -9.91
N TYR A 8 2.40 4.33 -10.94
CA TYR A 8 3.65 5.10 -10.94
C TYR A 8 4.10 5.40 -12.37
N PRO A 9 4.97 6.42 -12.56
CA PRO A 9 5.51 6.72 -13.88
C PRO A 9 6.29 5.55 -14.47
N ARG A 10 6.12 5.34 -15.77
CA ARG A 10 6.85 4.30 -16.51
C ARG A 10 7.68 4.93 -17.61
N THR A 11 8.86 4.38 -17.83
CA THR A 11 9.69 4.69 -18.98
C THR A 11 9.26 3.88 -20.22
N ALA A 12 9.79 4.21 -21.39
CA ALA A 12 9.54 3.47 -22.63
C ALA A 12 9.98 2.00 -22.54
N THR A 13 10.91 1.67 -21.64
CA THR A 13 11.36 0.31 -21.38
C THR A 13 10.46 -0.45 -20.39
N GLY A 14 9.41 0.18 -19.88
CA GLY A 14 8.49 -0.41 -18.91
C GLY A 14 8.99 -0.37 -17.45
N ASN A 15 10.18 0.17 -17.20
CA ASN A 15 10.73 0.34 -15.85
C ASN A 15 10.34 1.70 -15.28
N SER A 16 10.20 1.79 -13.96
CA SER A 16 10.07 3.08 -13.29
C SER A 16 11.40 3.80 -13.25
N SER A 17 11.40 5.09 -13.63
CA SER A 17 12.61 5.92 -13.60
C SER A 17 12.90 6.51 -12.21
N ILE A 18 11.95 6.43 -11.27
CA ILE A 18 12.06 7.07 -9.96
C ILE A 18 12.26 6.10 -8.81
N LEU A 19 12.06 4.80 -9.05
CA LEU A 19 12.27 3.79 -8.02
C LEU A 19 13.69 3.22 -8.12
N PRO A 20 14.38 3.11 -6.98
CA PRO A 20 15.70 2.48 -6.95
C PRO A 20 15.60 0.96 -7.13
N ASN A 21 16.74 0.32 -7.34
CA ASN A 21 16.82 -1.13 -7.38
C ASN A 21 16.52 -1.74 -6.01
N VAL A 22 15.88 -2.89 -6.00
CA VAL A 22 15.68 -3.69 -4.78
C VAL A 22 17.01 -4.34 -4.34
N PRO A 23 17.20 -4.66 -3.07
CA PRO A 23 16.24 -4.53 -1.96
C PRO A 23 16.12 -3.12 -1.43
N TRP A 24 14.95 -2.83 -0.84
CA TRP A 24 14.67 -1.53 -0.21
C TRP A 24 14.63 -1.67 1.31
N HIS A 25 15.21 -0.69 1.99
CA HIS A 25 15.20 -0.59 3.43
C HIS A 25 14.35 0.61 3.85
N TYR A 26 13.44 0.40 4.78
CA TYR A 26 12.52 1.41 5.25
C TYR A 26 12.69 1.64 6.75
N SER A 27 12.65 2.88 7.15
CA SER A 27 12.41 3.29 8.54
C SER A 27 11.43 4.45 8.56
N GLY A 28 10.72 4.62 9.65
CA GLY A 28 9.76 5.72 9.74
C GLY A 28 8.86 5.65 10.96
N ASP A 29 8.06 6.71 11.10
CA ASP A 29 7.03 6.81 12.11
C ASP A 29 5.66 6.53 11.50
N LEU A 30 4.86 5.69 12.18
CA LEU A 30 3.54 5.32 11.73
C LEU A 30 2.50 5.63 12.78
N LEU A 31 1.39 6.24 12.34
CA LEU A 31 0.17 6.37 13.12
C LEU A 31 -0.92 5.54 12.45
N THR A 32 -1.44 4.56 13.15
CA THR A 32 -2.51 3.68 12.65
C THR A 32 -3.77 3.90 13.45
N LEU A 33 -4.89 4.16 12.76
CA LEU A 33 -6.24 4.18 13.34
C LEU A 33 -7.07 3.06 12.74
N GLU A 34 -7.68 2.24 13.59
CA GLU A 34 -8.65 1.23 13.19
C GLU A 34 -10.07 1.71 13.49
N TYR A 35 -10.96 1.49 12.53
CA TYR A 35 -12.40 1.74 12.70
C TYR A 35 -13.22 0.68 11.98
N ARG A 36 -14.54 0.70 12.19
CA ARG A 36 -15.49 -0.20 11.53
C ARG A 36 -16.43 0.60 10.65
N THR A 37 -16.70 0.04 9.49
CA THR A 37 -17.66 0.57 8.53
C THR A 37 -18.56 -0.55 7.99
N ASN A 38 -19.50 -0.19 7.13
CA ASN A 38 -20.34 -1.18 6.47
C ASN A 38 -19.49 -2.12 5.59
N PRO A 39 -19.55 -3.44 5.82
CA PRO A 39 -18.81 -4.41 5.01
C PRO A 39 -19.05 -4.33 3.51
N ASP A 40 -20.25 -3.97 3.07
CA ASP A 40 -20.58 -3.82 1.65
C ASP A 40 -19.70 -2.73 0.99
N ARG A 41 -19.40 -1.66 1.73
CA ARG A 41 -18.52 -0.59 1.25
C ARG A 41 -17.08 -1.06 1.13
N VAL A 42 -16.64 -1.93 2.04
CA VAL A 42 -15.31 -2.54 1.97
C VAL A 42 -15.23 -3.48 0.76
N SER A 43 -16.27 -4.28 0.54
CA SER A 43 -16.34 -5.18 -0.61
C SER A 43 -16.23 -4.44 -1.94
N ASP A 44 -16.83 -3.28 -2.07
CA ASP A 44 -16.79 -2.46 -3.29
C ASP A 44 -15.35 -1.99 -3.65
N LEU A 45 -14.47 -1.96 -2.67
CA LEU A 45 -13.07 -1.53 -2.88
C LEU A 45 -12.14 -2.69 -3.26
N LEU A 46 -12.54 -3.94 -3.02
CA LEU A 46 -11.70 -5.08 -3.27
C LEU A 46 -11.59 -5.36 -4.78
N PRO A 47 -10.39 -5.69 -5.26
CA PRO A 47 -10.22 -6.14 -6.65
C PRO A 47 -10.97 -7.45 -6.93
N GLU A 48 -11.21 -7.72 -8.21
CA GLU A 48 -11.82 -8.97 -8.63
C GLU A 48 -11.05 -10.19 -8.11
N GLY A 49 -11.76 -11.17 -7.61
CA GLY A 49 -11.21 -12.39 -7.03
C GLY A 49 -10.89 -12.30 -5.54
N PHE A 50 -10.95 -11.10 -4.95
CA PHE A 50 -10.79 -10.92 -3.52
C PHE A 50 -12.14 -10.87 -2.82
N GLU A 51 -12.22 -11.44 -1.65
CA GLU A 51 -13.41 -11.48 -0.83
C GLU A 51 -13.14 -10.88 0.54
N LEU A 52 -14.20 -10.40 1.20
CA LEU A 52 -14.10 -9.94 2.59
C LEU A 52 -13.57 -11.04 3.50
N ALA A 53 -12.83 -10.64 4.52
CA ALA A 53 -12.44 -11.54 5.58
C ALA A 53 -13.68 -12.06 6.34
N ASP A 54 -13.62 -13.30 6.82
CA ASP A 54 -14.70 -13.90 7.61
C ASP A 54 -14.82 -13.23 8.99
N GLU A 55 -13.67 -12.87 9.56
CA GLU A 55 -13.60 -12.16 10.84
C GLU A 55 -13.54 -10.65 10.61
N ASP A 56 -14.44 -9.94 11.25
CA ASP A 56 -14.46 -8.47 11.28
C ASP A 56 -14.38 -7.83 9.88
N PRO A 57 -15.31 -8.17 8.96
CA PRO A 57 -15.22 -7.77 7.54
C PRO A 57 -15.32 -6.27 7.29
N GLY A 58 -15.86 -5.52 8.26
CA GLY A 58 -15.95 -4.07 8.19
C GLY A 58 -14.77 -3.33 8.80
N ALA A 59 -13.74 -4.05 9.25
CA ALA A 59 -12.55 -3.44 9.84
C ALA A 59 -11.69 -2.76 8.77
N VAL A 60 -11.39 -1.48 9.01
CA VAL A 60 -10.52 -0.66 8.17
C VAL A 60 -9.45 -0.04 9.04
N ALA A 61 -8.23 -0.03 8.57
CA ALA A 61 -7.17 0.76 9.17
C ALA A 61 -6.74 1.86 8.20
N VAL A 62 -6.61 3.08 8.72
CA VAL A 62 -5.94 4.18 8.01
C VAL A 62 -4.59 4.39 8.65
N ILE A 63 -3.56 4.47 7.84
CA ILE A 63 -2.17 4.56 8.27
C ILE A 63 -1.56 5.82 7.69
N TRP A 64 -1.06 6.68 8.56
CA TRP A 64 -0.18 7.79 8.20
C TRP A 64 1.25 7.34 8.45
N ALA A 65 2.08 7.53 7.46
CA ALA A 65 3.47 7.14 7.54
C ALA A 65 4.40 8.30 7.13
N ASP A 66 5.47 8.46 7.87
CA ASP A 66 6.58 9.34 7.53
C ASP A 66 7.80 8.46 7.29
N TRP A 67 8.10 8.21 6.03
CA TRP A 67 9.07 7.21 5.61
C TRP A 67 10.42 7.79 5.22
N GLN A 68 11.44 7.03 5.55
CA GLN A 68 12.74 7.09 4.91
C GLN A 68 13.02 5.75 4.25
N SER A 69 13.42 5.77 2.99
CA SER A 69 13.76 4.55 2.27
C SER A 69 15.11 4.69 1.59
N CYS A 70 15.81 3.58 1.44
CA CYS A 70 17.03 3.51 0.66
C CYS A 70 17.21 2.11 0.06
N SER A 71 17.97 2.05 -1.01
CA SER A 71 18.48 0.79 -1.55
C SER A 71 19.83 0.41 -0.90
N ASP A 72 20.36 -0.75 -1.24
CA ASP A 72 21.63 -1.22 -0.66
C ASP A 72 22.82 -0.31 -0.97
N ASP A 73 22.77 0.44 -2.06
CA ASP A 73 23.84 1.36 -2.45
C ASP A 73 23.75 2.75 -1.76
N PHE A 74 22.67 3.01 -1.04
CA PHE A 74 22.43 4.24 -0.28
C PHE A 74 22.45 5.54 -1.11
N ASN A 75 22.35 5.46 -2.42
CA ASN A 75 22.37 6.66 -3.29
C ASN A 75 21.23 7.64 -3.00
N GLU A 76 20.08 7.14 -2.53
CA GLU A 76 18.92 7.95 -2.16
C GLU A 76 19.22 8.88 -0.99
N LEU A 77 20.18 8.58 -0.15
CA LEU A 77 20.58 9.45 0.97
C LEU A 77 21.23 10.75 0.50
N LEU A 78 21.72 10.79 -0.74
CA LEU A 78 22.25 12.00 -1.38
C LEU A 78 21.14 12.89 -1.96
N ASP A 79 19.93 12.35 -2.07
CA ASP A 79 18.76 13.06 -2.58
C ASP A 79 17.52 12.74 -1.73
N PRO A 80 17.33 13.43 -0.59
CA PRO A 80 16.24 13.17 0.33
C PRO A 80 14.84 13.28 -0.30
N THR A 81 14.68 14.05 -1.36
CA THR A 81 13.38 14.17 -2.06
C THR A 81 12.93 12.87 -2.70
N ARG A 82 13.86 11.95 -2.98
CA ARG A 82 13.58 10.62 -3.52
C ARG A 82 13.36 9.56 -2.44
N ALA A 83 13.83 9.84 -1.23
CA ALA A 83 13.94 8.85 -0.17
C ALA A 83 13.04 9.11 1.03
N GLN A 84 12.67 10.36 1.24
CA GLN A 84 11.84 10.78 2.36
C GLN A 84 10.48 11.25 1.84
N TYR A 85 9.42 10.58 2.30
CA TYR A 85 8.07 10.93 1.88
C TYR A 85 7.04 10.62 2.95
N LYS A 86 5.94 11.33 2.87
CA LYS A 86 4.78 11.09 3.72
C LYS A 86 3.67 10.50 2.87
N GLU A 87 2.97 9.52 3.43
CA GLU A 87 1.82 8.93 2.78
C GLU A 87 0.70 8.64 3.77
N VAL A 88 -0.50 8.53 3.25
CA VAL A 88 -1.64 8.00 3.95
C VAL A 88 -2.29 6.94 3.07
N PHE A 89 -2.61 5.81 3.66
CA PHE A 89 -3.25 4.73 2.94
C PHE A 89 -4.21 3.96 3.82
N PHE A 90 -5.17 3.31 3.17
CA PHE A 90 -6.15 2.46 3.82
C PHE A 90 -5.83 1.00 3.57
N VAL A 91 -6.07 0.17 4.57
CA VAL A 91 -5.97 -1.29 4.43
C VAL A 91 -7.22 -1.95 4.96
N VAL A 92 -7.68 -2.96 4.26
CA VAL A 92 -8.83 -3.77 4.63
C VAL A 92 -8.47 -5.24 4.66
N ARG A 93 -9.14 -6.00 5.53
CA ARG A 93 -8.93 -7.44 5.62
C ARG A 93 -9.62 -8.16 4.47
N CYS A 94 -8.91 -9.09 3.86
CA CYS A 94 -9.46 -9.85 2.75
C CYS A 94 -8.94 -11.29 2.71
N LYS A 95 -9.58 -12.10 1.88
CA LYS A 95 -9.14 -13.43 1.52
C LYS A 95 -9.14 -13.58 0.01
N TYR A 96 -8.37 -14.53 -0.47
CA TYR A 96 -8.28 -14.90 -1.87
C TYR A 96 -8.40 -16.41 -2.01
N GLN A 97 -9.31 -16.87 -2.86
CA GLN A 97 -9.60 -18.30 -3.04
C GLN A 97 -9.84 -19.03 -1.71
N GLY A 98 -10.63 -18.42 -0.82
CA GLY A 98 -10.96 -18.95 0.48
C GLY A 98 -9.85 -18.90 1.54
N LYS A 99 -8.68 -18.40 1.19
CA LYS A 99 -7.54 -18.28 2.11
C LYS A 99 -7.37 -16.86 2.60
N LYS A 100 -7.22 -16.69 3.90
CA LYS A 100 -6.87 -15.39 4.49
C LYS A 100 -5.48 -14.98 4.02
N ILE A 101 -5.39 -13.82 3.40
CA ILE A 101 -4.12 -13.28 2.88
C ILE A 101 -3.66 -12.02 3.61
N GLY A 102 -4.30 -11.67 4.70
CA GLY A 102 -3.97 -10.48 5.44
C GLY A 102 -4.79 -9.28 5.03
N ARG A 103 -4.17 -8.25 4.51
CA ARG A 103 -4.81 -6.97 4.22
C ARG A 103 -4.55 -6.53 2.78
N ALA A 104 -5.58 -6.02 2.12
CA ALA A 104 -5.43 -5.32 0.85
C ALA A 104 -5.15 -3.84 1.13
N HIS A 105 -4.20 -3.30 0.43
CA HIS A 105 -3.89 -1.88 0.37
C HIS A 105 -4.84 -1.23 -0.64
N VAL A 106 -5.64 -0.29 -0.21
CA VAL A 106 -6.68 0.38 -1.01
C VAL A 106 -6.55 1.90 -0.97
#